data_b2b67ef6226ee804ec21d7d5b63cf57d
#
_entry.id   b2b67ef6226ee804ec21d7d5b63cf57d
#
_cell.length_a   1.000
_cell.length_b   1.000
_cell.length_c   1.000
_cell.angle_alpha   90.00
_cell.angle_beta   90.00
_cell.angle_gamma   90.00
#
_symmetry.space_group_name_H-M   'P 1'
#
loop_
_entity.id
_entity.type
_entity.pdbx_description
1 polymer ?
#
loop_
_entity_poly.entity_id
_entity_poly.type
_entity_poly.pdbx_seq_one_letter_code
_entity_poly.pdbx_strand_id
1 'polypeptide(L)'
;MAKDRLHDIKPEYDVIVVGGGLGGLTGANRLAKFGYSVLLLEHHNQLGGLATWFCRPKGHIFDISLHGFPVGMIKTCRKYWTKEIADSIVQLKGVRFDNPQFSFTTTFDVVDFKKILLDRFKVANETIDDFFTTVKKMNYYDDDGITTRELFEKFFPGRNDIVRMLMEPITYANGSTLDDPAITYGIVFSNFMSKGVFIFQGGSDNLIKFMTAEMKKNGVAIRARALVEKIIVEKGRIAGVIVNGIKIKTRAVLSNANLRNTILKMTGEEYFPKDFIEDVRKVRMNNSSCQVYIGIRQGESIEYAGDLIFSSTHPVFDSTAICDKNITSRTFSFYYPEIRPGLNHYAIVSSTNTKYNDWADLSEEDYRIEKQRLIDDTLNVLEKYVPDVRKKIDYLEAATPKTFERYTLHEGGASFGTKFEGLKVSMDISEKIPGFFHAGSVGIIMSGWLGAVNYGVICANNMDKYLSS
;
A
#
# COMPACT_ATOMS: atom_id res chain seq x y z
N MET A 1 2.84 -27.99 18.65
CA MET A 1 3.30 -26.57 18.54
C MET A 1 2.29 -25.60 17.91
N ALA A 2 1.48 -25.92 16.90
CA ALA A 2 0.46 -25.02 16.34
C ALA A 2 -0.76 -24.84 17.25
N LYS A 3 -1.23 -25.89 17.93
CA LYS A 3 -2.37 -25.86 18.88
C LYS A 3 -2.11 -24.98 20.11
N ASP A 4 -0.87 -24.89 20.56
CA ASP A 4 -0.46 -24.16 21.78
C ASP A 4 -0.66 -22.64 21.69
N ARG A 5 -0.72 -22.08 20.47
CA ARG A 5 -0.86 -20.64 20.23
C ARG A 5 -2.29 -20.11 20.28
N LEU A 6 -3.25 -21.01 20.30
CA LEU A 6 -4.67 -20.69 20.32
C LEU A 6 -5.35 -21.14 21.65
N HIS A 7 -4.57 -21.53 22.67
CA HIS A 7 -5.09 -22.10 23.92
C HIS A 7 -5.96 -21.12 24.73
N ASP A 8 -5.71 -19.80 24.61
CA ASP A 8 -6.43 -18.76 25.37
C ASP A 8 -7.55 -18.08 24.56
N ILE A 9 -7.92 -18.58 23.39
CA ILE A 9 -9.00 -17.99 22.61
C ILE A 9 -10.36 -18.54 23.02
N LYS A 10 -11.39 -17.68 22.93
CA LYS A 10 -12.76 -18.13 23.12
C LYS A 10 -13.21 -19.03 21.95
N PRO A 11 -14.15 -19.95 22.17
CA PRO A 11 -14.70 -20.79 21.10
C PRO A 11 -15.56 -19.98 20.11
N GLU A 12 -15.97 -18.76 20.50
CA GLU A 12 -16.86 -17.88 19.73
C GLU A 12 -16.53 -16.42 19.95
N TYR A 13 -16.67 -15.62 18.87
CA TYR A 13 -16.55 -14.16 18.84
C TYR A 13 -17.68 -13.56 18.00
N ASP A 14 -18.05 -12.31 18.26
CA ASP A 14 -18.98 -11.59 17.38
C ASP A 14 -18.38 -11.40 15.98
N VAL A 15 -17.09 -11.04 15.93
CA VAL A 15 -16.37 -10.80 14.68
C VAL A 15 -14.99 -11.46 14.70
N ILE A 16 -14.64 -12.11 13.58
CA ILE A 16 -13.29 -12.53 13.29
C ILE A 16 -12.74 -11.71 12.13
N VAL A 17 -11.56 -11.11 12.35
CA VAL A 17 -10.81 -10.37 11.33
C VAL A 17 -9.68 -11.26 10.83
N VAL A 18 -9.63 -11.50 9.52
CA VAL A 18 -8.63 -12.31 8.85
C VAL A 18 -7.60 -11.42 8.16
N GLY A 19 -6.38 -11.42 8.67
CA GLY A 19 -5.28 -10.59 8.18
C GLY A 19 -5.09 -9.29 8.97
N GLY A 20 -3.86 -9.07 9.40
CA GLY A 20 -3.43 -7.93 10.23
C GLY A 20 -2.79 -6.79 9.43
N GLY A 21 -3.18 -6.56 8.17
CA GLY A 21 -2.84 -5.34 7.43
C GLY A 21 -3.63 -4.12 7.93
N LEU A 22 -3.31 -2.92 7.46
CA LEU A 22 -3.90 -1.66 7.96
C LEU A 22 -5.43 -1.64 7.94
N GLY A 23 -6.06 -2.22 6.91
CA GLY A 23 -7.52 -2.34 6.83
C GLY A 23 -8.09 -3.24 7.93
N GLY A 24 -7.46 -4.41 8.13
CA GLY A 24 -7.84 -5.36 9.19
C GLY A 24 -7.64 -4.81 10.59
N LEU A 25 -6.47 -4.17 10.86
CA LEU A 25 -6.19 -3.50 12.14
C LEU A 25 -7.24 -2.44 12.44
N THR A 26 -7.55 -1.60 11.44
CA THR A 26 -8.52 -0.50 11.61
C THR A 26 -9.94 -1.02 11.81
N GLY A 27 -10.34 -2.02 11.01
CA GLY A 27 -11.63 -2.68 11.16
C GLY A 27 -11.80 -3.33 12.53
N ALA A 28 -10.79 -4.09 12.99
CA ALA A 28 -10.78 -4.73 14.29
C ALA A 28 -10.92 -3.71 15.44
N ASN A 29 -10.09 -2.65 15.42
CA ASN A 29 -10.12 -1.60 16.41
C ASN A 29 -11.49 -0.87 16.44
N ARG A 30 -12.03 -0.59 15.27
CA ARG A 30 -13.32 0.10 15.14
C ARG A 30 -14.49 -0.74 15.67
N LEU A 31 -14.52 -2.02 15.33
CA LEU A 31 -15.54 -2.96 15.79
C LEU A 31 -15.46 -3.18 17.31
N ALA A 32 -14.25 -3.28 17.87
CA ALA A 32 -14.08 -3.35 19.31
C ALA A 32 -14.57 -2.07 20.03
N LYS A 33 -14.35 -0.89 19.44
CA LYS A 33 -14.90 0.38 19.95
C LYS A 33 -16.45 0.46 19.86
N PHE A 34 -17.08 -0.33 19.03
CA PHE A 34 -18.55 -0.51 19.02
C PHE A 34 -19.05 -1.49 20.09
N GLY A 35 -18.13 -2.19 20.78
CA GLY A 35 -18.46 -3.12 21.87
C GLY A 35 -18.52 -4.59 21.47
N TYR A 36 -18.19 -4.94 20.20
CA TYR A 36 -18.13 -6.33 19.77
C TYR A 36 -16.90 -7.07 20.32
N SER A 37 -17.06 -8.36 20.62
CA SER A 37 -15.94 -9.25 20.88
C SER A 37 -15.22 -9.58 19.55
N VAL A 38 -13.96 -9.16 19.41
CA VAL A 38 -13.20 -9.25 18.16
C VAL A 38 -11.96 -10.11 18.32
N LEU A 39 -11.77 -11.06 17.40
CA LEU A 39 -10.55 -11.84 17.24
C LEU A 39 -9.88 -11.46 15.92
N LEU A 40 -8.63 -10.98 15.97
CA LEU A 40 -7.79 -10.74 14.80
C LEU A 40 -6.77 -11.88 14.64
N LEU A 41 -6.77 -12.49 13.46
CA LEU A 41 -5.90 -13.62 13.08
C LEU A 41 -4.95 -13.17 11.96
N GLU A 42 -3.65 -13.30 12.21
CA GLU A 42 -2.58 -12.96 11.25
C GLU A 42 -1.67 -14.19 11.03
N HIS A 43 -1.46 -14.56 9.75
CA HIS A 43 -0.63 -15.72 9.42
C HIS A 43 0.86 -15.48 9.68
N HIS A 44 1.31 -14.25 9.48
CA HIS A 44 2.70 -13.85 9.73
C HIS A 44 2.97 -13.69 11.23
N ASN A 45 4.23 -13.58 11.60
CA ASN A 45 4.62 -13.34 13.00
C ASN A 45 4.50 -11.86 13.41
N GLN A 46 4.29 -10.96 12.47
CA GLN A 46 4.14 -9.52 12.66
C GLN A 46 2.85 -9.00 12.02
N LEU A 47 2.26 -7.98 12.65
CA LEU A 47 1.13 -7.24 12.11
C LEU A 47 1.61 -6.15 11.13
N GLY A 48 0.69 -5.56 10.39
CA GLY A 48 0.92 -4.44 9.50
C GLY A 48 0.78 -4.78 8.02
N GLY A 49 0.83 -6.05 7.64
CA GLY A 49 0.80 -6.46 6.23
C GLY A 49 1.99 -5.84 5.47
N LEU A 50 1.74 -5.10 4.39
CA LEU A 50 2.79 -4.35 3.67
C LEU A 50 3.24 -3.08 4.40
N ALA A 51 2.49 -2.61 5.40
CA ALA A 51 2.90 -1.51 6.28
C ALA A 51 3.68 -2.01 7.50
N THR A 52 4.46 -3.06 7.37
CA THR A 52 5.31 -3.64 8.42
C THR A 52 6.79 -3.28 8.20
N TRP A 53 7.64 -3.82 9.04
CA TRP A 53 9.08 -3.61 9.04
C TRP A 53 9.83 -4.92 9.21
N PHE A 54 11.14 -4.86 9.08
CA PHE A 54 12.02 -5.94 9.50
C PHE A 54 13.34 -5.40 10.06
N CYS A 55 13.93 -6.16 10.99
CA CYS A 55 15.23 -5.86 11.58
C CYS A 55 16.33 -6.70 10.94
N ARG A 56 17.52 -6.14 10.87
CA ARG A 56 18.71 -6.81 10.34
C ARG A 56 19.91 -6.59 11.28
N PRO A 57 20.99 -7.37 11.11
CA PRO A 57 22.22 -7.17 11.88
C PRO A 57 22.69 -5.72 11.91
N LYS A 58 23.46 -5.36 12.92
CA LYS A 58 24.00 -4.01 13.16
C LYS A 58 22.94 -2.95 13.46
N GLY A 59 21.73 -3.35 13.86
CA GLY A 59 20.67 -2.44 14.29
C GLY A 59 19.86 -1.80 13.18
N HIS A 60 20.00 -2.25 11.92
CA HIS A 60 19.18 -1.74 10.82
C HIS A 60 17.72 -2.14 10.96
N ILE A 61 16.82 -1.17 10.82
CA ILE A 61 15.38 -1.35 10.74
C ILE A 61 14.89 -0.75 9.43
N PHE A 62 14.23 -1.55 8.64
CA PHE A 62 13.69 -1.13 7.35
C PHE A 62 12.17 -1.18 7.36
N ASP A 63 11.55 -0.11 6.88
CA ASP A 63 10.14 -0.08 6.53
C ASP A 63 9.97 -0.73 5.15
N ILE A 64 8.98 -1.62 5.00
CA ILE A 64 8.80 -2.36 3.74
C ILE A 64 8.28 -1.44 2.64
N SER A 65 7.30 -0.56 2.92
CA SER A 65 6.64 0.22 1.89
C SER A 65 6.28 1.64 2.32
N LEU A 66 7.05 2.22 3.24
CA LEU A 66 6.77 3.57 3.73
C LEU A 66 7.49 4.61 2.87
N HIS A 67 6.93 4.93 1.71
CA HIS A 67 7.44 6.00 0.84
C HIS A 67 6.72 7.33 1.07
N GLY A 68 5.60 7.32 1.77
CA GLY A 68 4.80 8.47 2.12
C GLY A 68 3.30 8.28 1.83
N PHE A 69 2.50 9.14 2.43
CA PHE A 69 1.04 9.12 2.32
C PHE A 69 0.46 10.55 2.39
N PRO A 70 -0.81 10.75 1.94
CA PRO A 70 -1.45 12.06 1.97
C PRO A 70 -1.76 12.55 3.39
N VAL A 71 -1.88 13.87 3.57
CA VAL A 71 -2.24 14.54 4.83
C VAL A 71 -3.53 14.01 5.48
N GLY A 72 -4.44 13.45 4.70
CA GLY A 72 -5.69 12.84 5.18
C GLY A 72 -5.46 11.80 6.27
N MET A 73 -4.29 11.15 6.30
CA MET A 73 -3.91 10.19 7.32
C MET A 73 -3.92 10.79 8.73
N ILE A 74 -3.51 12.06 8.89
CA ILE A 74 -3.55 12.76 10.20
C ILE A 74 -4.98 12.83 10.74
N LYS A 75 -5.93 13.26 9.90
CA LYS A 75 -7.35 13.35 10.26
C LYS A 75 -7.93 11.98 10.60
N THR A 76 -7.63 10.99 9.78
CA THR A 76 -8.09 9.61 9.96
C THR A 76 -7.53 8.99 11.25
N CYS A 77 -6.24 9.15 11.51
CA CYS A 77 -5.62 8.66 12.75
C CYS A 77 -6.17 9.37 13.98
N ARG A 78 -6.36 10.69 13.94
CA ARG A 78 -6.95 11.43 15.06
C ARG A 78 -8.36 11.00 15.38
N LYS A 79 -9.17 10.67 14.36
CA LYS A 79 -10.57 10.29 14.52
C LYS A 79 -10.76 8.84 14.98
N TYR A 80 -9.99 7.92 14.42
CA TYR A 80 -10.24 6.48 14.55
C TYR A 80 -9.21 5.74 15.39
N TRP A 81 -8.04 6.34 15.58
CA TRP A 81 -6.96 5.79 16.38
C TRP A 81 -6.68 6.67 17.60
N THR A 82 -5.53 7.30 17.70
CA THR A 82 -5.14 8.16 18.82
C THR A 82 -4.55 9.48 18.33
N LYS A 83 -4.57 10.48 19.24
CA LYS A 83 -3.90 11.76 18.99
C LYS A 83 -2.40 11.59 18.85
N GLU A 84 -1.78 10.70 19.64
CA GLU A 84 -0.35 10.40 19.59
C GLU A 84 0.09 9.91 18.21
N ILE A 85 -0.65 8.95 17.61
CA ILE A 85 -0.40 8.48 16.25
C ILE A 85 -0.52 9.63 15.24
N ALA A 86 -1.54 10.47 15.36
CA ALA A 86 -1.76 11.58 14.44
C ALA A 86 -0.66 12.65 14.54
N ASP A 87 -0.20 12.95 15.75
CA ASP A 87 0.81 13.98 16.01
C ASP A 87 2.24 13.52 15.63
N SER A 88 2.46 12.20 15.47
CA SER A 88 3.72 11.65 14.97
C SER A 88 3.84 11.65 13.43
N ILE A 89 2.83 12.15 12.71
CA ILE A 89 2.85 12.27 11.25
C ILE A 89 3.49 13.60 10.86
N VAL A 90 4.60 13.55 10.11
CA VAL A 90 5.39 14.71 9.68
C VAL A 90 5.42 14.81 8.16
N GLN A 91 5.57 16.03 7.65
CA GLN A 91 5.63 16.30 6.21
C GLN A 91 7.05 16.08 5.67
N LEU A 92 7.17 15.42 4.52
CA LEU A 92 8.40 15.40 3.72
C LEU A 92 8.56 16.75 3.03
N LYS A 93 9.79 17.29 3.01
CA LYS A 93 10.07 18.64 2.51
C LYS A 93 10.70 18.64 1.12
N GLY A 94 11.43 17.61 0.77
CA GLY A 94 12.18 17.52 -0.46
C GLY A 94 11.76 16.31 -1.30
N VAL A 95 10.78 16.47 -2.19
CA VAL A 95 10.46 15.50 -3.23
C VAL A 95 11.15 15.93 -4.52
N ARG A 96 12.05 15.10 -5.04
CA ARG A 96 12.84 15.40 -6.22
C ARG A 96 12.41 14.55 -7.41
N PHE A 97 12.23 15.20 -8.55
CA PHE A 97 12.14 14.56 -9.85
C PHE A 97 13.49 14.64 -10.56
N ASP A 98 13.94 13.55 -11.14
CA ASP A 98 15.18 13.51 -11.93
C ASP A 98 15.02 12.55 -13.12
N ASN A 99 14.82 13.12 -14.31
CA ASN A 99 14.57 12.39 -15.53
C ASN A 99 15.05 13.20 -16.76
N PRO A 100 15.13 12.60 -17.98
CA PRO A 100 15.63 13.29 -19.17
C PRO A 100 14.83 14.52 -19.61
N GLN A 101 13.57 14.66 -19.22
CA GLN A 101 12.75 15.80 -19.61
C GLN A 101 12.90 16.96 -18.62
N PHE A 102 13.13 16.68 -17.33
CA PHE A 102 13.34 17.70 -16.30
C PHE A 102 13.98 17.14 -15.03
N SER A 103 14.60 18.05 -14.27
CA SER A 103 15.06 17.78 -12.90
C SER A 103 14.74 18.99 -12.01
N PHE A 104 14.06 18.77 -10.88
CA PHE A 104 13.73 19.78 -9.89
C PHE A 104 13.27 19.16 -8.57
N THR A 105 13.26 19.97 -7.50
CA THR A 105 12.69 19.61 -6.20
C THR A 105 11.39 20.37 -5.99
N THR A 106 10.42 19.73 -5.34
CA THR A 106 9.07 20.24 -5.06
C THR A 106 8.64 19.88 -3.65
N THR A 107 7.74 20.66 -3.07
CA THR A 107 7.02 20.32 -1.84
C THR A 107 5.87 19.35 -2.08
N PHE A 108 5.60 19.05 -3.34
CA PHE A 108 4.54 18.12 -3.78
C PHE A 108 3.13 18.56 -3.34
N ASP A 109 2.87 19.83 -3.29
CA ASP A 109 1.53 20.37 -3.01
C ASP A 109 0.96 21.19 -4.19
N VAL A 110 -0.33 21.49 -4.12
CA VAL A 110 -1.03 22.17 -5.23
C VAL A 110 -0.47 23.54 -5.56
N VAL A 111 0.01 24.29 -4.57
CA VAL A 111 0.51 25.65 -4.79
C VAL A 111 1.82 25.59 -5.58
N ASP A 112 2.73 24.72 -5.16
CA ASP A 112 4.02 24.53 -5.81
C ASP A 112 3.84 23.94 -7.21
N PHE A 113 2.97 22.93 -7.38
CA PHE A 113 2.70 22.34 -8.69
C PHE A 113 2.10 23.33 -9.69
N LYS A 114 1.13 24.17 -9.27
CA LYS A 114 0.59 25.22 -10.11
C LYS A 114 1.67 26.20 -10.54
N LYS A 115 2.55 26.60 -9.62
CA LYS A 115 3.67 27.48 -9.92
C LYS A 115 4.65 26.83 -10.92
N ILE A 116 5.01 25.56 -10.73
CA ILE A 116 5.89 24.84 -11.65
C ILE A 116 5.25 24.74 -13.05
N LEU A 117 3.96 24.42 -13.14
CA LEU A 117 3.23 24.35 -14.42
C LEU A 117 3.23 25.68 -15.15
N LEU A 118 2.99 26.79 -14.43
CA LEU A 118 3.01 28.15 -14.98
C LEU A 118 4.42 28.56 -15.40
N ASP A 119 5.37 28.54 -14.46
CA ASP A 119 6.68 29.14 -14.63
C ASP A 119 7.60 28.31 -15.52
N ARG A 120 7.58 26.99 -15.35
CA ARG A 120 8.49 26.09 -16.05
C ARG A 120 7.89 25.50 -17.31
N PHE A 121 6.66 24.98 -17.22
CA PHE A 121 6.00 24.32 -18.36
C PHE A 121 5.18 25.28 -19.23
N LYS A 122 5.04 26.56 -18.83
CA LYS A 122 4.36 27.61 -19.58
C LYS A 122 2.90 27.29 -19.88
N VAL A 123 2.22 26.63 -18.95
CA VAL A 123 0.77 26.35 -19.04
C VAL A 123 -0.01 27.62 -18.60
N ALA A 124 -1.09 27.94 -19.30
CA ALA A 124 -1.97 29.02 -18.94
C ALA A 124 -2.67 28.80 -17.58
N ASN A 125 -2.81 29.84 -16.76
CA ASN A 125 -3.44 29.76 -15.44
C ASN A 125 -4.85 29.15 -15.50
N GLU A 126 -5.64 29.50 -16.49
CA GLU A 126 -7.00 29.00 -16.69
C GLU A 126 -6.99 27.46 -16.84
N THR A 127 -6.14 26.94 -17.71
CA THR A 127 -5.99 25.47 -17.90
C THR A 127 -5.55 24.77 -16.62
N ILE A 128 -4.60 25.38 -15.87
CA ILE A 128 -4.13 24.84 -14.59
C ILE A 128 -5.29 24.77 -13.58
N ASP A 129 -6.03 25.87 -13.42
CA ASP A 129 -7.13 25.94 -12.46
C ASP A 129 -8.27 25.00 -12.81
N ASP A 130 -8.60 24.86 -14.07
CA ASP A 130 -9.62 23.94 -14.56
C ASP A 130 -9.23 22.48 -14.35
N PHE A 131 -7.97 22.13 -14.63
CA PHE A 131 -7.46 20.78 -14.37
C PHE A 131 -7.56 20.42 -12.88
N PHE A 132 -6.98 21.25 -11.99
CA PHE A 132 -7.01 20.99 -10.55
C PHE A 132 -8.44 21.00 -9.98
N THR A 133 -9.32 21.82 -10.51
CA THR A 133 -10.73 21.84 -10.13
C THR A 133 -11.45 20.57 -10.57
N THR A 134 -11.18 20.09 -11.77
CA THR A 134 -11.74 18.87 -12.33
C THR A 134 -11.32 17.65 -11.49
N VAL A 135 -10.02 17.45 -11.29
CA VAL A 135 -9.54 16.28 -10.53
C VAL A 135 -9.98 16.31 -9.07
N LYS A 136 -10.12 17.49 -8.45
CA LYS A 136 -10.60 17.63 -7.08
C LYS A 136 -12.07 17.27 -6.90
N LYS A 137 -12.89 17.40 -7.94
CA LYS A 137 -14.32 17.06 -7.92
C LYS A 137 -14.57 15.56 -8.14
N MET A 138 -13.59 14.82 -8.67
CA MET A 138 -13.74 13.40 -8.94
C MET A 138 -14.05 12.63 -7.65
N ASN A 139 -15.06 11.79 -7.70
CA ASN A 139 -15.46 10.92 -6.61
C ASN A 139 -15.97 9.58 -7.17
N TYR A 140 -16.01 8.56 -6.34
CA TYR A 140 -16.34 7.20 -6.76
C TYR A 140 -17.74 7.04 -7.39
N TYR A 141 -18.67 7.92 -7.06
CA TYR A 141 -20.07 7.79 -7.49
C TYR A 141 -20.36 8.45 -8.85
N ASP A 142 -19.46 9.30 -9.33
CA ASP A 142 -19.62 10.09 -10.55
C ASP A 142 -18.54 9.71 -11.58
N ASP A 143 -18.40 8.39 -11.84
CA ASP A 143 -17.48 7.91 -12.88
C ASP A 143 -18.07 8.20 -14.26
N ASP A 144 -17.40 9.09 -15.01
CA ASP A 144 -17.77 9.47 -16.39
C ASP A 144 -17.24 8.48 -17.45
N GLY A 145 -16.57 7.41 -17.01
CA GLY A 145 -16.05 6.35 -17.86
C GLY A 145 -14.83 6.72 -18.70
N ILE A 146 -14.24 7.90 -18.50
CA ILE A 146 -13.02 8.29 -19.23
C ILE A 146 -11.76 7.68 -18.62
N THR A 147 -10.77 7.46 -19.45
CA THR A 147 -9.45 7.03 -19.02
C THR A 147 -8.60 8.20 -18.52
N THR A 148 -7.55 7.90 -17.75
CA THR A 148 -6.56 8.90 -17.35
C THR A 148 -5.87 9.55 -18.55
N ARG A 149 -5.67 8.80 -19.66
CA ARG A 149 -5.15 9.29 -20.93
C ARG A 149 -6.05 10.38 -21.51
N GLU A 150 -7.34 10.11 -21.63
CA GLU A 150 -8.33 11.06 -22.16
C GLU A 150 -8.43 12.32 -21.29
N LEU A 151 -8.32 12.17 -19.96
CA LEU A 151 -8.23 13.31 -19.06
C LEU A 151 -7.02 14.21 -19.39
N PHE A 152 -5.83 13.63 -19.56
CA PHE A 152 -4.63 14.40 -19.89
C PHE A 152 -4.69 15.01 -21.28
N GLU A 153 -5.18 14.28 -22.30
CA GLU A 153 -5.34 14.83 -23.64
C GLU A 153 -6.31 16.03 -23.70
N LYS A 154 -7.33 16.04 -22.85
CA LYS A 154 -8.25 17.17 -22.73
C LYS A 154 -7.55 18.46 -22.25
N PHE A 155 -6.66 18.36 -21.27
CA PHE A 155 -6.03 19.54 -20.64
C PHE A 155 -4.63 19.87 -21.17
N PHE A 156 -3.89 18.85 -21.58
CA PHE A 156 -2.48 18.95 -21.96
C PHE A 156 -2.16 18.16 -23.25
N PRO A 157 -2.86 18.45 -24.37
CA PRO A 157 -2.71 17.67 -25.61
C PRO A 157 -1.23 17.69 -26.08
N GLY A 158 -0.70 16.50 -26.34
CA GLY A 158 0.67 16.32 -26.81
C GLY A 158 1.79 16.66 -25.80
N ARG A 159 1.47 17.02 -24.55
CA ARG A 159 2.44 17.46 -23.54
C ARG A 159 2.87 16.32 -22.63
N ASN A 160 3.64 15.37 -23.17
CA ASN A 160 4.17 14.22 -22.42
C ASN A 160 5.01 14.63 -21.19
N ASP A 161 5.71 15.77 -21.25
CA ASP A 161 6.46 16.36 -20.15
C ASP A 161 5.56 16.70 -18.93
N ILE A 162 4.39 17.27 -19.19
CA ILE A 162 3.39 17.60 -18.15
C ILE A 162 2.74 16.31 -17.63
N VAL A 163 2.34 15.41 -18.54
CA VAL A 163 1.80 14.09 -18.17
C VAL A 163 2.79 13.36 -17.26
N ARG A 164 4.07 13.38 -17.59
CA ARG A 164 5.13 12.81 -16.75
C ARG A 164 5.14 13.41 -15.36
N MET A 165 5.18 14.73 -15.26
CA MET A 165 5.21 15.43 -13.98
C MET A 165 4.01 15.06 -13.09
N LEU A 166 2.82 14.98 -13.68
CA LEU A 166 1.57 14.78 -12.93
C LEU A 166 1.29 13.29 -12.66
N MET A 167 1.62 12.38 -13.59
CA MET A 167 1.23 10.97 -13.53
C MET A 167 2.33 10.05 -13.00
N GLU A 168 3.61 10.31 -13.33
CA GLU A 168 4.71 9.41 -12.96
C GLU A 168 4.76 9.09 -11.46
N PRO A 169 4.60 10.06 -10.53
CA PRO A 169 4.58 9.78 -9.09
C PRO A 169 3.42 8.87 -8.67
N ILE A 170 2.27 9.02 -9.31
CA ILE A 170 1.08 8.21 -9.00
C ILE A 170 1.26 6.79 -9.51
N THR A 171 1.83 6.62 -10.71
CA THR A 171 2.19 5.29 -11.24
C THR A 171 3.18 4.56 -10.33
N TYR A 172 4.19 5.25 -9.80
CA TYR A 172 5.10 4.67 -8.80
C TYR A 172 4.38 4.31 -7.50
N ALA A 173 3.50 5.20 -7.03
CA ALA A 173 2.89 5.05 -5.71
C ALA A 173 1.87 3.91 -5.65
N ASN A 174 1.16 3.61 -6.73
CA ASN A 174 0.03 2.68 -6.69
C ASN A 174 -0.15 1.81 -7.95
N GLY A 175 0.76 1.90 -8.92
CA GLY A 175 0.70 1.12 -10.15
C GLY A 175 -0.39 1.56 -11.13
N SER A 176 -0.98 2.75 -10.98
CA SER A 176 -1.94 3.29 -11.97
C SER A 176 -1.25 3.54 -13.31
N THR A 177 -1.98 3.30 -14.38
CA THR A 177 -1.55 3.55 -15.75
C THR A 177 -2.43 4.61 -16.41
N LEU A 178 -2.03 5.09 -17.59
CA LEU A 178 -2.85 6.01 -18.39
C LEU A 178 -4.17 5.39 -18.89
N ASP A 179 -4.25 4.07 -18.92
CA ASP A 179 -5.42 3.33 -19.38
C ASP A 179 -6.39 2.95 -18.25
N ASP A 180 -6.02 3.22 -17.00
CA ASP A 180 -6.93 3.07 -15.85
C ASP A 180 -7.96 4.22 -15.83
N PRO A 181 -9.14 4.06 -15.19
CA PRO A 181 -10.15 5.11 -15.09
C PRO A 181 -9.60 6.40 -14.49
N ALA A 182 -9.95 7.56 -15.05
CA ALA A 182 -9.50 8.88 -14.61
C ALA A 182 -9.81 9.16 -13.13
N ILE A 183 -10.91 8.62 -12.65
CA ILE A 183 -11.34 8.74 -11.25
C ILE A 183 -10.30 8.16 -10.27
N THR A 184 -9.61 7.07 -10.63
CA THR A 184 -8.57 6.48 -9.76
C THR A 184 -7.38 7.42 -9.62
N TYR A 185 -6.96 8.04 -10.73
CA TYR A 185 -5.92 9.06 -10.73
C TYR A 185 -6.36 10.29 -9.94
N GLY A 186 -7.54 10.86 -10.26
CA GLY A 186 -8.01 12.10 -9.68
C GLY A 186 -8.17 12.05 -8.16
N ILE A 187 -8.74 10.97 -7.63
CA ILE A 187 -8.89 10.78 -6.17
C ILE A 187 -7.53 10.69 -5.49
N VAL A 188 -6.61 9.89 -6.01
CA VAL A 188 -5.28 9.71 -5.39
C VAL A 188 -4.46 10.98 -5.51
N PHE A 189 -4.38 11.57 -6.71
CA PHE A 189 -3.64 12.80 -6.96
C PHE A 189 -4.13 13.96 -6.11
N SER A 190 -5.45 14.19 -6.04
CA SER A 190 -6.03 15.28 -5.23
C SER A 190 -5.74 15.14 -3.75
N ASN A 191 -5.69 13.91 -3.22
CA ASN A 191 -5.33 13.66 -1.83
C ASN A 191 -3.88 14.09 -1.54
N PHE A 192 -2.93 13.73 -2.40
CA PHE A 192 -1.53 14.15 -2.27
C PHE A 192 -1.36 15.66 -2.47
N MET A 193 -1.99 16.22 -3.49
CA MET A 193 -1.90 17.65 -3.81
C MET A 193 -2.49 18.55 -2.73
N SER A 194 -3.28 18.01 -1.81
CA SER A 194 -3.88 18.78 -0.72
C SER A 194 -2.84 19.52 0.12
N LYS A 195 -1.77 18.83 0.55
CA LYS A 195 -0.68 19.40 1.35
C LYS A 195 0.66 18.65 1.20
N GLY A 196 0.83 17.87 0.14
CA GLY A 196 2.07 17.12 -0.09
C GLY A 196 2.10 15.74 0.54
N VAL A 197 3.31 15.22 0.69
CA VAL A 197 3.61 13.86 1.15
C VAL A 197 4.01 13.87 2.62
N PHE A 198 3.49 12.93 3.38
CA PHE A 198 3.73 12.78 4.82
C PHE A 198 4.27 11.39 5.13
N ILE A 199 4.98 11.27 6.24
CA ILE A 199 5.54 10.03 6.76
C ILE A 199 5.29 9.93 8.27
N PHE A 200 5.34 8.71 8.83
CA PHE A 200 5.25 8.50 10.26
C PHE A 200 6.64 8.59 10.89
N GLN A 201 6.86 9.57 11.76
CA GLN A 201 8.09 9.69 12.53
C GLN A 201 8.22 8.52 13.53
N GLY A 202 9.34 7.83 13.49
CA GLY A 202 9.56 6.60 14.25
C GLY A 202 9.40 5.33 13.43
N GLY A 203 8.92 5.42 12.18
CA GLY A 203 8.79 4.29 11.26
C GLY A 203 7.55 3.41 11.49
N SER A 204 7.36 2.45 10.60
CA SER A 204 6.20 1.56 10.62
C SER A 204 6.16 0.64 11.85
N ASP A 205 7.30 0.28 12.42
CA ASP A 205 7.39 -0.51 13.65
C ASP A 205 6.71 0.20 14.83
N ASN A 206 6.98 1.49 15.04
CA ASN A 206 6.35 2.27 16.09
C ASN A 206 4.85 2.49 15.81
N LEU A 207 4.49 2.79 14.57
CA LEU A 207 3.07 2.92 14.21
C LEU A 207 2.29 1.66 14.55
N ILE A 208 2.75 0.49 14.09
CA ILE A 208 2.06 -0.79 14.33
C ILE A 208 2.06 -1.15 15.82
N LYS A 209 3.13 -0.79 16.55
CA LYS A 209 3.17 -0.94 18.00
C LYS A 209 2.08 -0.10 18.70
N PHE A 210 1.93 1.16 18.34
CA PHE A 210 0.87 2.03 18.88
C PHE A 210 -0.53 1.52 18.51
N MET A 211 -0.73 1.13 17.25
CA MET A 211 -2.00 0.55 16.82
C MET A 211 -2.33 -0.74 17.59
N THR A 212 -1.34 -1.60 17.79
CA THR A 212 -1.50 -2.85 18.55
C THR A 212 -1.85 -2.59 20.01
N ALA A 213 -1.21 -1.60 20.64
CA ALA A 213 -1.49 -1.21 22.02
C ALA A 213 -2.93 -0.69 22.17
N GLU A 214 -3.37 0.16 21.26
CA GLU A 214 -4.74 0.70 21.24
C GLU A 214 -5.78 -0.42 21.04
N MET A 215 -5.56 -1.35 20.12
CA MET A 215 -6.45 -2.51 19.93
C MET A 215 -6.56 -3.38 21.19
N LYS A 216 -5.43 -3.68 21.83
CA LYS A 216 -5.42 -4.44 23.08
C LYS A 216 -6.20 -3.73 24.19
N LYS A 217 -6.01 -2.41 24.31
CA LYS A 217 -6.76 -1.57 25.24
C LYS A 217 -8.28 -1.64 25.00
N ASN A 218 -8.70 -1.73 23.75
CA ASN A 218 -10.10 -1.86 23.34
C ASN A 218 -10.62 -3.31 23.37
N GLY A 219 -9.83 -4.27 23.87
CA GLY A 219 -10.25 -5.67 24.06
C GLY A 219 -10.14 -6.56 22.82
N VAL A 220 -9.46 -6.16 21.77
CA VAL A 220 -9.21 -7.04 20.60
C VAL A 220 -8.28 -8.19 20.99
N ALA A 221 -8.74 -9.42 20.81
CA ALA A 221 -7.89 -10.60 20.89
C ALA A 221 -7.05 -10.71 19.60
N ILE A 222 -5.73 -10.76 19.74
CA ILE A 222 -4.81 -10.77 18.58
C ILE A 222 -4.00 -12.07 18.62
N ARG A 223 -3.95 -12.77 17.48
CA ARG A 223 -3.11 -13.97 17.30
C ARG A 223 -2.32 -13.86 16.01
N ALA A 224 -1.01 -13.77 16.14
CA ALA A 224 -0.06 -13.92 15.04
C ALA A 224 0.31 -15.41 14.83
N ARG A 225 0.85 -15.73 13.66
CA ARG A 225 1.14 -17.12 13.21
C ARG A 225 -0.10 -18.01 13.25
N ALA A 226 -1.24 -17.41 12.94
CA ALA A 226 -2.56 -18.01 12.92
C ALA A 226 -3.12 -17.92 11.49
N LEU A 227 -2.84 -18.95 10.69
CA LEU A 227 -3.32 -19.03 9.32
C LEU A 227 -4.78 -19.46 9.32
N VAL A 228 -5.65 -18.62 8.78
CA VAL A 228 -7.03 -18.99 8.47
C VAL A 228 -7.02 -19.81 7.18
N GLU A 229 -7.43 -21.06 7.31
CA GLU A 229 -7.44 -22.02 6.21
C GLU A 229 -8.77 -22.00 5.47
N LYS A 230 -9.87 -21.78 6.21
CA LYS A 230 -11.22 -21.76 5.63
C LYS A 230 -12.14 -20.77 6.36
N ILE A 231 -12.98 -20.11 5.59
CA ILE A 231 -14.14 -19.35 6.06
C ILE A 231 -15.37 -20.25 5.92
N ILE A 232 -16.09 -20.45 7.00
CA ILE A 232 -17.20 -21.40 7.07
C ILE A 232 -18.52 -20.70 6.77
N VAL A 233 -19.21 -21.17 5.76
CA VAL A 233 -20.56 -20.74 5.39
C VAL A 233 -21.54 -21.88 5.70
N GLU A 234 -22.54 -21.61 6.52
CA GLU A 234 -23.62 -22.57 6.86
C GLU A 234 -24.98 -21.87 6.63
N LYS A 235 -25.88 -22.56 5.98
CA LYS A 235 -27.23 -22.02 5.66
C LYS A 235 -27.19 -20.65 4.95
N GLY A 236 -26.21 -20.46 4.04
CA GLY A 236 -26.03 -19.26 3.25
C GLY A 236 -25.50 -18.03 3.99
N ARG A 237 -24.95 -18.18 5.20
CA ARG A 237 -24.35 -17.09 5.99
C ARG A 237 -23.06 -17.50 6.67
N ILE A 238 -22.28 -16.53 7.13
CA ILE A 238 -21.07 -16.81 7.93
C ILE A 238 -21.44 -17.58 9.19
N ALA A 239 -20.60 -18.60 9.53
CA ALA A 239 -20.73 -19.41 10.73
C ALA A 239 -19.41 -19.53 11.53
N GLY A 240 -18.26 -19.21 10.93
CA GLY A 240 -16.97 -19.31 11.60
C GLY A 240 -15.79 -19.34 10.67
N VAL A 241 -14.64 -19.71 11.21
CA VAL A 241 -13.40 -19.97 10.46
C VAL A 241 -12.73 -21.25 10.96
N ILE A 242 -11.87 -21.83 10.11
CA ILE A 242 -10.86 -22.83 10.53
C ILE A 242 -9.51 -22.14 10.54
N VAL A 243 -8.82 -22.19 11.68
CA VAL A 243 -7.49 -21.62 11.87
C VAL A 243 -6.60 -22.64 12.55
N ASN A 244 -5.47 -22.97 11.91
CA ASN A 244 -4.55 -24.02 12.39
C ASN A 244 -5.30 -25.32 12.76
N GLY A 245 -6.30 -25.72 11.96
CA GLY A 245 -7.13 -26.90 12.16
C GLY A 245 -8.20 -26.79 13.28
N ILE A 246 -8.38 -25.61 13.89
CA ILE A 246 -9.38 -25.38 14.95
C ILE A 246 -10.53 -24.55 14.39
N LYS A 247 -11.78 -25.01 14.61
CA LYS A 247 -12.99 -24.25 14.27
C LYS A 247 -13.29 -23.22 15.35
N ILE A 248 -13.46 -21.95 14.97
CA ILE A 248 -13.91 -20.88 15.83
C ILE A 248 -15.19 -20.30 15.23
N LYS A 249 -16.25 -20.20 16.05
CA LYS A 249 -17.54 -19.65 15.62
C LYS A 249 -17.51 -18.14 15.56
N THR A 250 -18.30 -17.54 14.64
CA THR A 250 -18.51 -16.10 14.59
C THR A 250 -19.78 -15.75 13.85
N ARG A 251 -20.34 -14.57 14.14
CA ARG A 251 -21.50 -13.99 13.44
C ARG A 251 -21.09 -13.30 12.14
N ALA A 252 -19.85 -12.77 12.08
CA ALA A 252 -19.34 -12.08 10.91
C ALA A 252 -17.83 -12.24 10.76
N VAL A 253 -17.36 -12.19 9.50
CA VAL A 253 -15.95 -12.20 9.12
C VAL A 253 -15.62 -10.93 8.34
N LEU A 254 -14.57 -10.23 8.76
CA LEU A 254 -13.90 -9.19 7.98
C LEU A 254 -12.59 -9.74 7.41
N SER A 255 -12.54 -10.03 6.12
CA SER A 255 -11.31 -10.46 5.47
C SER A 255 -10.49 -9.25 5.01
N ASN A 256 -9.27 -9.14 5.50
CA ASN A 256 -8.23 -8.22 4.99
C ASN A 256 -7.15 -8.98 4.17
N ALA A 257 -7.44 -10.20 3.78
CA ALA A 257 -6.58 -10.99 2.91
C ALA A 257 -6.76 -10.61 1.43
N ASN A 258 -6.00 -11.23 0.53
CA ASN A 258 -6.17 -11.02 -0.90
C ASN A 258 -7.61 -11.38 -1.34
N LEU A 259 -8.21 -10.54 -2.18
CA LEU A 259 -9.63 -10.66 -2.59
C LEU A 259 -9.93 -12.02 -3.25
N ARG A 260 -9.15 -12.40 -4.27
CA ARG A 260 -9.36 -13.66 -4.99
C ARG A 260 -9.12 -14.87 -4.09
N ASN A 261 -8.07 -14.85 -3.27
CA ASN A 261 -7.81 -15.91 -2.30
C ASN A 261 -8.92 -16.03 -1.25
N THR A 262 -9.48 -14.89 -0.81
CA THR A 262 -10.62 -14.86 0.12
C THR A 262 -11.82 -15.58 -0.45
N ILE A 263 -12.18 -15.31 -1.70
CA ILE A 263 -13.38 -15.85 -2.34
C ILE A 263 -13.14 -17.27 -2.84
N LEU A 264 -12.10 -17.46 -3.68
CA LEU A 264 -11.91 -18.70 -4.44
C LEU A 264 -11.29 -19.82 -3.60
N LYS A 265 -10.42 -19.49 -2.62
CA LYS A 265 -9.67 -20.50 -1.85
C LYS A 265 -10.17 -20.66 -0.41
N MET A 266 -10.29 -19.55 0.35
CA MET A 266 -10.66 -19.66 1.76
C MET A 266 -12.16 -19.89 1.95
N THR A 267 -13.02 -19.36 1.09
CA THR A 267 -14.48 -19.55 1.19
C THR A 267 -14.93 -20.74 0.35
N GLY A 268 -14.62 -20.74 -0.94
CA GLY A 268 -15.05 -21.72 -1.94
C GLY A 268 -16.08 -21.10 -2.92
N GLU A 269 -15.89 -21.39 -4.19
CA GLU A 269 -16.72 -20.83 -5.29
C GLU A 269 -18.17 -21.26 -5.20
N GLU A 270 -18.41 -22.45 -4.64
CA GLU A 270 -19.73 -23.08 -4.51
C GLU A 270 -20.72 -22.29 -3.65
N TYR A 271 -20.23 -21.36 -2.83
CA TYR A 271 -21.06 -20.51 -1.97
C TYR A 271 -21.52 -19.21 -2.64
N PHE A 272 -21.06 -18.94 -3.88
CA PHE A 272 -21.36 -17.70 -4.61
C PHE A 272 -22.13 -17.96 -5.90
N PRO A 273 -22.92 -17.00 -6.40
CA PRO A 273 -23.51 -17.07 -7.72
C PRO A 273 -22.43 -17.17 -8.82
N LYS A 274 -22.74 -17.90 -9.90
CA LYS A 274 -21.78 -18.16 -10.99
C LYS A 274 -21.30 -16.87 -11.67
N ASP A 275 -22.20 -15.94 -11.92
CA ASP A 275 -21.90 -14.63 -12.50
C ASP A 275 -20.92 -13.83 -11.64
N PHE A 276 -21.13 -13.83 -10.32
CA PHE A 276 -20.20 -13.21 -9.39
C PHE A 276 -18.81 -13.84 -9.44
N ILE A 277 -18.71 -15.17 -9.51
CA ILE A 277 -17.40 -15.86 -9.64
C ILE A 277 -16.72 -15.52 -10.97
N GLU A 278 -17.49 -15.38 -12.06
CA GLU A 278 -16.94 -14.90 -13.33
C GLU A 278 -16.34 -13.50 -13.21
N ASP A 279 -17.01 -12.60 -12.50
CA ASP A 279 -16.48 -11.26 -12.23
C ASP A 279 -15.24 -11.30 -11.35
N VAL A 280 -15.21 -12.14 -10.29
CA VAL A 280 -14.01 -12.37 -9.45
C VAL A 280 -12.81 -12.81 -10.29
N ARG A 281 -13.01 -13.70 -11.24
CA ARG A 281 -11.95 -14.22 -12.13
C ARG A 281 -11.41 -13.17 -13.10
N LYS A 282 -12.26 -12.21 -13.53
CA LYS A 282 -11.86 -11.08 -14.38
C LYS A 282 -11.09 -10.00 -13.65
N VAL A 283 -11.13 -9.97 -12.30
CA VAL A 283 -10.38 -8.98 -11.51
C VAL A 283 -8.89 -9.10 -11.78
N ARG A 284 -8.31 -8.06 -12.34
CA ARG A 284 -6.87 -7.97 -12.57
C ARG A 284 -6.13 -7.64 -11.26
N MET A 285 -5.03 -8.35 -11.04
CA MET A 285 -4.08 -7.98 -9.97
C MET A 285 -3.28 -6.77 -10.40
N ASN A 286 -2.93 -5.91 -9.45
CA ASN A 286 -2.01 -4.82 -9.69
C ASN A 286 -0.57 -5.36 -9.83
N ASN A 287 0.35 -4.52 -10.31
CA ASN A 287 1.75 -4.89 -10.40
C ASN A 287 2.35 -5.20 -9.01
N SER A 288 3.47 -5.89 -9.05
CA SER A 288 4.34 -6.11 -7.91
C SER A 288 5.44 -5.06 -7.84
N SER A 289 6.35 -5.20 -6.90
CA SER A 289 7.53 -4.35 -6.82
C SER A 289 8.79 -5.14 -6.48
N CYS A 290 9.95 -4.58 -6.85
CA CYS A 290 11.22 -4.95 -6.29
C CYS A 290 11.70 -3.83 -5.38
N GLN A 291 12.41 -4.19 -4.32
CA GLN A 291 12.99 -3.21 -3.40
C GLN A 291 14.43 -3.57 -3.06
N VAL A 292 15.27 -2.54 -2.92
CA VAL A 292 16.63 -2.68 -2.42
C VAL A 292 16.74 -1.87 -1.13
N TYR A 293 17.08 -2.56 -0.05
CA TYR A 293 17.24 -2.01 1.29
C TYR A 293 18.72 -1.79 1.57
N ILE A 294 19.08 -0.56 1.88
CA ILE A 294 20.46 -0.09 2.00
C ILE A 294 20.65 0.49 3.38
N GLY A 295 21.48 -0.15 4.20
CA GLY A 295 21.85 0.29 5.54
C GLY A 295 23.21 1.00 5.51
N ILE A 296 23.25 2.22 6.02
CA ILE A 296 24.47 3.00 6.16
C ILE A 296 25.10 2.67 7.50
N ARG A 297 26.43 2.45 7.50
CA ARG A 297 27.22 2.10 8.68
C ARG A 297 27.02 3.13 9.78
N GLN A 298 26.92 2.68 11.00
CA GLN A 298 26.82 3.55 12.16
C GLN A 298 28.05 4.48 12.26
N GLY A 299 27.79 5.77 12.46
CA GLY A 299 28.83 6.80 12.50
C GLY A 299 29.11 7.46 11.14
N GLU A 300 28.68 6.85 10.03
CA GLU A 300 28.70 7.51 8.72
C GLU A 300 27.50 8.44 8.58
N SER A 301 27.64 9.47 7.75
CA SER A 301 26.58 10.38 7.36
C SER A 301 26.45 10.47 5.85
N ILE A 302 25.27 10.82 5.39
CA ILE A 302 25.01 11.16 3.98
C ILE A 302 24.48 12.59 3.92
N GLU A 303 24.90 13.33 2.89
CA GLU A 303 24.35 14.65 2.64
C GLU A 303 22.87 14.57 2.25
N TYR A 304 22.12 15.61 2.55
CA TYR A 304 20.70 15.65 2.20
C TYR A 304 20.52 15.71 0.68
N ALA A 305 19.99 14.64 0.12
CA ALA A 305 19.72 14.50 -1.31
C ALA A 305 18.23 14.73 -1.69
N GLY A 306 17.37 14.81 -0.67
CA GLY A 306 15.91 14.83 -0.75
C GLY A 306 15.32 13.76 0.18
N ASP A 307 14.05 13.85 0.49
CA ASP A 307 13.35 12.84 1.28
C ASP A 307 12.87 11.69 0.39
N LEU A 308 12.41 12.03 -0.82
CA LEU A 308 11.93 11.09 -1.83
C LEU A 308 12.42 11.53 -3.22
N ILE A 309 13.03 10.64 -3.95
CA ILE A 309 13.49 10.90 -5.32
C ILE A 309 12.76 9.98 -6.29
N PHE A 310 12.12 10.57 -7.32
CA PHE A 310 11.64 9.87 -8.51
C PHE A 310 12.72 9.97 -9.59
N SER A 311 13.40 8.84 -9.86
CA SER A 311 14.51 8.78 -10.79
C SER A 311 14.13 7.94 -12.00
N SER A 312 14.33 8.48 -13.21
CA SER A 312 14.11 7.73 -14.45
C SER A 312 15.16 8.07 -15.49
N THR A 313 15.57 7.07 -16.26
CA THR A 313 16.40 7.22 -17.45
C THR A 313 15.61 7.09 -18.75
N HIS A 314 14.30 6.76 -18.67
CA HIS A 314 13.44 6.65 -19.85
C HIS A 314 13.27 8.03 -20.51
N PRO A 315 13.46 8.17 -21.84
CA PRO A 315 13.47 9.48 -22.50
C PRO A 315 12.14 10.23 -22.39
N VAL A 316 11.02 9.53 -22.49
CA VAL A 316 9.66 10.07 -22.34
C VAL A 316 8.86 9.24 -21.36
N PHE A 317 7.82 9.79 -20.76
CA PHE A 317 6.98 9.03 -19.83
C PHE A 317 6.13 7.99 -20.56
N ASP A 318 6.23 6.77 -20.06
CA ASP A 318 5.37 5.65 -20.43
C ASP A 318 4.98 4.88 -19.16
N SER A 319 3.70 4.88 -18.84
CA SER A 319 3.20 4.23 -17.62
C SER A 319 3.37 2.70 -17.62
N THR A 320 3.57 2.08 -18.79
CA THR A 320 3.80 0.64 -18.92
C THR A 320 5.28 0.28 -18.81
N ALA A 321 6.17 1.17 -19.28
CA ALA A 321 7.63 0.99 -19.22
C ALA A 321 8.17 1.03 -17.78
N ILE A 322 7.44 1.58 -16.83
CA ILE A 322 7.80 1.57 -15.39
C ILE A 322 7.94 0.14 -14.84
N CYS A 323 7.22 -0.83 -15.44
CA CYS A 323 7.31 -2.25 -15.09
C CYS A 323 8.22 -3.05 -16.02
N ASP A 324 9.07 -2.41 -16.82
CA ASP A 324 9.99 -3.10 -17.71
C ASP A 324 11.05 -3.87 -16.92
N LYS A 325 11.42 -5.06 -17.42
CA LYS A 325 12.51 -5.87 -16.87
C LYS A 325 13.85 -5.12 -16.89
N ASN A 326 14.07 -4.27 -17.89
CA ASN A 326 15.17 -3.31 -17.91
C ASN A 326 14.78 -2.08 -17.11
N ILE A 327 15.11 -2.06 -15.83
CA ILE A 327 14.69 -1.05 -14.86
C ILE A 327 15.22 0.32 -15.28
N THR A 328 14.33 1.12 -15.86
CA THR A 328 14.62 2.51 -16.26
C THR A 328 14.14 3.52 -15.22
N SER A 329 13.33 3.09 -14.27
CA SER A 329 12.65 3.99 -13.35
C SER A 329 12.57 3.42 -11.95
N ARG A 330 12.86 4.24 -10.94
CA ARG A 330 12.83 3.87 -9.51
C ARG A 330 12.59 5.04 -8.59
N THR A 331 12.15 4.76 -7.38
CA THR A 331 12.14 5.72 -6.29
C THR A 331 13.27 5.44 -5.32
N PHE A 332 13.74 6.49 -4.63
CA PHE A 332 14.58 6.38 -3.46
C PHE A 332 13.91 7.11 -2.30
N SER A 333 13.63 6.41 -1.22
CA SER A 333 13.16 6.98 0.04
C SER A 333 14.33 7.02 1.02
N PHE A 334 14.60 8.20 1.54
CA PHE A 334 15.70 8.43 2.47
C PHE A 334 15.15 8.55 3.90
N TYR A 335 15.64 7.71 4.79
CA TYR A 335 15.30 7.72 6.20
C TYR A 335 16.49 8.31 6.96
N TYR A 336 16.45 9.62 7.13
CA TYR A 336 17.42 10.37 7.94
C TYR A 336 17.14 10.13 9.43
N PRO A 337 18.13 10.36 10.33
CA PRO A 337 17.96 10.12 11.77
C PRO A 337 16.76 10.83 12.40
N GLU A 338 16.34 11.98 11.85
CA GLU A 338 15.19 12.75 12.32
C GLU A 338 13.86 12.00 12.12
N ILE A 339 13.81 11.12 11.12
CA ILE A 339 12.63 10.27 10.85
C ILE A 339 12.53 9.14 11.87
N ARG A 340 13.68 8.68 12.42
CA ARG A 340 13.73 7.65 13.46
C ARG A 340 14.53 8.15 14.67
N PRO A 341 13.97 9.06 15.49
CA PRO A 341 14.67 9.59 16.65
C PRO A 341 15.17 8.48 17.58
N GLY A 342 16.43 8.59 18.01
CA GLY A 342 17.08 7.60 18.87
C GLY A 342 17.78 6.47 18.13
N LEU A 343 17.59 6.33 16.83
CA LEU A 343 18.39 5.48 15.96
C LEU A 343 19.35 6.38 15.17
N ASN A 344 20.63 6.29 15.49
CA ASN A 344 21.65 7.09 14.79
C ASN A 344 22.10 6.37 13.49
N HIS A 345 21.12 5.98 12.67
CA HIS A 345 21.30 5.25 11.44
C HIS A 345 20.56 5.94 10.28
N TYR A 346 21.20 5.93 9.12
CA TYR A 346 20.56 6.24 7.86
C TYR A 346 20.14 4.95 7.17
N ALA A 347 18.97 4.95 6.60
CA ALA A 347 18.52 3.87 5.72
C ALA A 347 18.00 4.46 4.40
N ILE A 348 18.21 3.74 3.31
CA ILE A 348 17.68 4.11 2.01
C ILE A 348 16.93 2.91 1.47
N VAL A 349 15.73 3.14 0.95
CA VAL A 349 14.94 2.10 0.28
C VAL A 349 14.71 2.54 -1.16
N SER A 350 15.21 1.75 -2.10
CA SER A 350 14.86 1.92 -3.52
C SER A 350 13.70 1.00 -3.86
N SER A 351 12.73 1.49 -4.61
CA SER A 351 11.58 0.70 -5.08
C SER A 351 11.40 0.86 -6.58
N THR A 352 11.07 -0.25 -7.26
CA THR A 352 10.71 -0.30 -8.66
C THR A 352 9.45 -1.12 -8.83
N ASN A 353 8.55 -0.72 -9.72
CA ASN A 353 7.43 -1.54 -10.13
C ASN A 353 7.93 -2.67 -11.05
N THR A 354 7.29 -3.83 -11.00
CA THR A 354 7.68 -4.99 -11.81
C THR A 354 6.51 -5.94 -12.02
N LYS A 355 6.62 -6.80 -13.01
CA LYS A 355 5.69 -7.89 -13.27
C LYS A 355 6.14 -9.14 -12.49
N TYR A 356 5.19 -9.84 -11.91
CA TYR A 356 5.47 -11.09 -11.18
C TYR A 356 6.17 -12.14 -12.07
N ASN A 357 5.69 -12.27 -13.31
CA ASN A 357 6.19 -13.29 -14.24
C ASN A 357 7.66 -13.12 -14.61
N ASP A 358 8.19 -11.88 -14.54
CA ASP A 358 9.61 -11.63 -14.78
C ASP A 358 10.53 -12.32 -13.76
N TRP A 359 9.96 -12.73 -12.61
CA TRP A 359 10.68 -13.35 -11.49
C TRP A 359 10.21 -14.78 -11.18
N ALA A 360 8.96 -15.12 -11.51
CA ALA A 360 8.33 -16.38 -11.10
C ALA A 360 9.04 -17.60 -11.73
N ASP A 361 9.34 -17.49 -13.03
CA ASP A 361 9.80 -18.61 -13.83
C ASP A 361 11.34 -18.72 -13.89
N LEU A 362 12.06 -17.85 -13.16
CA LEU A 362 13.52 -17.91 -13.10
C LEU A 362 14.00 -19.15 -12.33
N SER A 363 15.03 -19.80 -12.84
CA SER A 363 15.78 -20.81 -12.08
C SER A 363 16.38 -20.18 -10.81
N GLU A 364 16.79 -20.96 -9.82
CA GLU A 364 17.42 -20.43 -8.61
C GLU A 364 18.72 -19.66 -8.91
N GLU A 365 19.45 -20.07 -9.93
CA GLU A 365 20.69 -19.42 -10.36
C GLU A 365 20.38 -18.09 -11.04
N ASP A 366 19.50 -18.08 -12.04
CA ASP A 366 19.07 -16.86 -12.73
C ASP A 366 18.42 -15.86 -11.76
N TYR A 367 17.63 -16.36 -10.81
CA TYR A 367 17.03 -15.52 -9.78
C TYR A 367 18.08 -14.82 -8.92
N ARG A 368 19.17 -15.49 -8.56
CA ARG A 368 20.29 -14.88 -7.82
C ARG A 368 21.03 -13.86 -8.67
N ILE A 369 21.28 -14.16 -9.94
CA ILE A 369 21.93 -13.25 -10.88
C ILE A 369 21.10 -11.98 -11.08
N GLU A 370 19.79 -12.11 -11.36
CA GLU A 370 18.89 -10.98 -11.56
C GLU A 370 18.75 -10.14 -10.29
N LYS A 371 18.72 -10.78 -9.13
CA LYS A 371 18.66 -10.08 -7.84
C LYS A 371 19.94 -9.28 -7.57
N GLN A 372 21.11 -9.81 -7.93
CA GLN A 372 22.36 -9.09 -7.83
C GLN A 372 22.41 -7.92 -8.82
N ARG A 373 21.98 -8.14 -10.08
CA ARG A 373 21.88 -7.08 -11.09
C ARG A 373 20.99 -5.93 -10.61
N LEU A 374 19.82 -6.22 -10.03
CA LEU A 374 18.94 -5.22 -9.42
C LEU A 374 19.64 -4.37 -8.36
N ILE A 375 20.45 -5.00 -7.50
CA ILE A 375 21.23 -4.32 -6.47
C ILE A 375 22.28 -3.40 -7.11
N ASP A 376 23.06 -3.92 -8.05
CA ASP A 376 24.17 -3.18 -8.69
C ASP A 376 23.65 -1.98 -9.48
N ASP A 377 22.57 -2.17 -10.25
CA ASP A 377 21.91 -1.09 -10.99
C ASP A 377 21.35 -0.02 -10.05
N THR A 378 20.80 -0.44 -8.92
CA THR A 378 20.30 0.50 -7.90
C THR A 378 21.43 1.34 -7.32
N LEU A 379 22.55 0.72 -6.98
CA LEU A 379 23.70 1.42 -6.42
C LEU A 379 24.33 2.37 -7.44
N ASN A 380 24.43 1.96 -8.71
CA ASN A 380 24.93 2.81 -9.79
C ASN A 380 24.10 4.11 -9.93
N VAL A 381 22.78 4.01 -9.81
CA VAL A 381 21.92 5.19 -9.87
C VAL A 381 22.00 5.99 -8.57
N LEU A 382 22.08 5.34 -7.41
CA LEU A 382 22.15 6.01 -6.12
C LEU A 382 23.43 6.87 -5.97
N GLU A 383 24.55 6.44 -6.53
CA GLU A 383 25.81 7.20 -6.49
C GLU A 383 25.72 8.59 -7.14
N LYS A 384 24.73 8.83 -8.01
CA LYS A 384 24.45 10.19 -8.56
C LYS A 384 23.97 11.15 -7.48
N TYR A 385 23.28 10.64 -6.46
CA TYR A 385 22.66 11.43 -5.39
C TYR A 385 23.49 11.42 -4.11
N VAL A 386 24.18 10.31 -3.85
CA VAL A 386 25.01 10.11 -2.67
C VAL A 386 26.38 9.59 -3.15
N PRO A 387 27.29 10.47 -3.52
CA PRO A 387 28.66 10.06 -3.90
C PRO A 387 29.30 9.20 -2.82
N ASP A 388 30.09 8.22 -3.22
CA ASP A 388 30.79 7.29 -2.32
C ASP A 388 29.89 6.43 -1.40
N VAL A 389 28.59 6.34 -1.69
CA VAL A 389 27.65 5.58 -0.85
C VAL A 389 28.08 4.14 -0.63
N ARG A 390 28.68 3.49 -1.64
CA ARG A 390 29.18 2.10 -1.53
C ARG A 390 30.19 1.90 -0.40
N LYS A 391 31.01 2.90 -0.11
CA LYS A 391 32.01 2.86 0.99
C LYS A 391 31.33 2.96 2.36
N LYS A 392 30.14 3.53 2.43
CA LYS A 392 29.37 3.79 3.66
C LYS A 392 28.39 2.68 4.01
N ILE A 393 28.07 1.82 3.04
CA ILE A 393 27.12 0.71 3.22
C ILE A 393 27.74 -0.39 4.08
N ASP A 394 26.97 -0.94 5.00
CA ASP A 394 27.33 -2.14 5.75
C ASP A 394 26.23 -3.19 5.79
N TYR A 395 25.05 -2.88 5.22
CA TYR A 395 23.98 -3.83 4.98
C TYR A 395 23.28 -3.58 3.63
N LEU A 396 22.98 -4.66 2.91
CA LEU A 396 22.37 -4.60 1.60
C LEU A 396 21.52 -5.85 1.35
N GLU A 397 20.26 -5.67 0.98
CA GLU A 397 19.33 -6.75 0.68
C GLU A 397 18.33 -6.31 -0.40
N ALA A 398 17.89 -7.24 -1.25
CA ALA A 398 16.80 -6.99 -2.19
C ALA A 398 15.61 -7.91 -1.93
N ALA A 399 14.40 -7.37 -2.07
CA ALA A 399 13.15 -8.10 -2.15
C ALA A 399 12.61 -8.07 -3.59
N THR A 400 11.87 -9.10 -3.96
CA THR A 400 11.30 -9.31 -5.29
C THR A 400 9.82 -9.69 -5.15
N PRO A 401 9.05 -9.82 -6.24
CA PRO A 401 7.67 -10.30 -6.18
C PRO A 401 7.50 -11.62 -5.42
N LYS A 402 8.42 -12.56 -5.54
CA LYS A 402 8.41 -13.81 -4.76
C LYS A 402 8.53 -13.57 -3.25
N THR A 403 9.27 -12.53 -2.85
CA THR A 403 9.37 -12.13 -1.44
C THR A 403 8.03 -11.60 -0.93
N PHE A 404 7.39 -10.72 -1.70
CA PHE A 404 6.08 -10.17 -1.34
C PHE A 404 5.02 -11.27 -1.28
N GLU A 405 4.92 -12.13 -2.29
CA GLU A 405 3.95 -13.24 -2.30
C GLU A 405 4.14 -14.16 -1.08
N ARG A 406 5.38 -14.54 -0.78
CA ARG A 406 5.70 -15.40 0.37
C ARG A 406 5.20 -14.83 1.71
N TYR A 407 5.38 -13.53 1.93
CA TYR A 407 5.08 -12.92 3.21
C TYR A 407 3.64 -12.38 3.33
N THR A 408 2.99 -12.08 2.22
CA THR A 408 1.64 -11.51 2.23
C THR A 408 0.56 -12.48 1.76
N LEU A 409 0.95 -13.57 1.09
CA LEU A 409 0.05 -14.48 0.38
C LEU A 409 -0.80 -13.77 -0.69
N HIS A 410 -0.38 -12.57 -1.13
CA HIS A 410 -1.01 -11.89 -2.25
C HIS A 410 -0.63 -12.58 -3.55
N GLU A 411 -1.63 -12.91 -4.36
CA GLU A 411 -1.43 -13.49 -5.68
C GLU A 411 -0.53 -12.60 -6.53
N GLY A 412 0.52 -13.20 -7.12
CA GLY A 412 1.51 -12.49 -7.91
C GLY A 412 2.32 -11.44 -7.13
N GLY A 413 2.39 -11.54 -5.80
CA GLY A 413 3.11 -10.57 -4.97
C GLY A 413 2.62 -9.12 -5.13
N ALA A 414 1.35 -8.92 -5.50
CA ALA A 414 0.79 -7.60 -5.81
C ALA A 414 0.95 -6.62 -4.64
N SER A 415 1.58 -5.47 -4.89
CA SER A 415 1.87 -4.46 -3.86
C SER A 415 0.66 -3.61 -3.48
N PHE A 416 -0.29 -3.43 -4.41
CA PHE A 416 -1.48 -2.60 -4.25
C PHE A 416 -2.78 -3.38 -4.50
N GLY A 417 -2.77 -4.70 -4.30
CA GLY A 417 -3.93 -5.57 -4.41
C GLY A 417 -4.45 -5.66 -5.84
N THR A 418 -5.70 -5.21 -6.08
CA THR A 418 -6.37 -5.33 -7.39
C THR A 418 -6.44 -4.00 -8.14
N LYS A 419 -6.67 -4.08 -9.44
CA LYS A 419 -7.12 -2.95 -10.26
C LYS A 419 -8.54 -2.54 -9.87
N PHE A 420 -9.07 -1.47 -10.51
CA PHE A 420 -10.29 -0.77 -10.10
C PHE A 420 -11.52 -1.68 -9.96
N GLU A 421 -11.70 -2.62 -10.88
CA GLU A 421 -12.83 -3.57 -10.89
C GLU A 421 -12.94 -4.42 -9.61
N GLY A 422 -11.82 -4.65 -8.91
CA GLY A 422 -11.84 -5.40 -7.65
C GLY A 422 -12.55 -4.69 -6.50
N LEU A 423 -12.74 -3.37 -6.59
CA LEU A 423 -13.45 -2.63 -5.54
C LEU A 423 -14.93 -3.03 -5.51
N LYS A 424 -15.58 -3.07 -6.67
CA LYS A 424 -16.98 -3.49 -6.76
C LYS A 424 -17.17 -4.91 -6.22
N VAL A 425 -16.34 -5.86 -6.68
CA VAL A 425 -16.37 -7.24 -6.19
C VAL A 425 -16.21 -7.31 -4.67
N SER A 426 -15.29 -6.54 -4.11
CA SER A 426 -15.04 -6.49 -2.66
C SER A 426 -16.26 -5.96 -1.88
N MET A 427 -16.94 -4.94 -2.40
CA MET A 427 -18.13 -4.35 -1.77
C MET A 427 -19.34 -5.28 -1.83
N ASP A 428 -19.50 -5.99 -2.93
CA ASP A 428 -20.65 -6.86 -3.20
C ASP A 428 -20.62 -8.17 -2.37
N ILE A 429 -19.50 -8.56 -1.77
CA ILE A 429 -19.38 -9.82 -1.00
C ILE A 429 -20.47 -9.94 0.08
N SER A 430 -20.74 -8.86 0.82
CA SER A 430 -21.72 -8.87 1.91
C SER A 430 -23.17 -9.05 1.45
N GLU A 431 -23.45 -8.74 0.18
CA GLU A 431 -24.75 -8.99 -0.46
C GLU A 431 -24.92 -10.45 -0.87
N LYS A 432 -23.79 -11.13 -1.17
CA LYS A 432 -23.82 -12.54 -1.57
C LYS A 432 -23.85 -13.48 -0.36
N ILE A 433 -23.10 -13.17 0.68
CA ILE A 433 -23.05 -13.98 1.92
C ILE A 433 -23.20 -13.03 3.12
N PRO A 434 -24.39 -13.01 3.77
CA PRO A 434 -24.63 -12.22 4.99
C PRO A 434 -23.60 -12.49 6.07
N GLY A 435 -23.05 -11.42 6.64
CA GLY A 435 -21.98 -11.46 7.65
C GLY A 435 -20.58 -11.54 7.07
N PHE A 436 -20.41 -11.55 5.75
CA PHE A 436 -19.10 -11.58 5.11
C PHE A 436 -18.72 -10.23 4.52
N PHE A 437 -17.59 -9.67 4.97
CA PHE A 437 -17.08 -8.38 4.51
C PHE A 437 -15.61 -8.50 4.11
N HIS A 438 -15.17 -7.64 3.20
CA HIS A 438 -13.79 -7.61 2.74
C HIS A 438 -13.22 -6.19 2.82
N ALA A 439 -12.04 -6.04 3.44
CA ALA A 439 -11.31 -4.79 3.61
C ALA A 439 -9.83 -4.93 3.18
N GLY A 440 -9.55 -5.80 2.22
CA GLY A 440 -8.21 -5.94 1.63
C GLY A 440 -7.89 -4.79 0.67
N SER A 441 -6.66 -4.76 0.17
CA SER A 441 -6.23 -3.78 -0.84
C SER A 441 -6.93 -4.02 -2.17
N VAL A 442 -7.80 -3.10 -2.57
CA VAL A 442 -8.60 -3.23 -3.80
C VAL A 442 -8.78 -1.89 -4.50
N GLY A 443 -8.97 -1.95 -5.81
CA GLY A 443 -9.43 -0.84 -6.63
C GLY A 443 -8.51 0.37 -6.62
N ILE A 444 -7.24 0.20 -6.31
CA ILE A 444 -6.23 1.26 -6.23
C ILE A 444 -6.54 2.28 -5.12
N ILE A 445 -7.75 2.88 -5.13
CA ILE A 445 -8.15 3.92 -4.17
C ILE A 445 -8.32 3.42 -2.73
N MET A 446 -8.65 2.15 -2.53
CA MET A 446 -8.71 1.49 -1.21
C MET A 446 -7.41 0.73 -0.90
N SER A 447 -6.33 1.13 -1.56
CA SER A 447 -4.97 0.61 -1.36
C SER A 447 -4.06 1.69 -0.77
N GLY A 448 -2.80 1.31 -0.51
CA GLY A 448 -1.87 2.19 0.21
C GLY A 448 -2.32 2.42 1.66
N TRP A 449 -1.63 3.31 2.36
CA TRP A 449 -1.85 3.50 3.79
C TRP A 449 -3.20 4.14 4.12
N LEU A 450 -3.49 5.29 3.52
CA LEU A 450 -4.74 6.02 3.78
C LEU A 450 -5.96 5.27 3.25
N GLY A 451 -5.88 4.74 2.05
CA GLY A 451 -6.97 3.98 1.44
C GLY A 451 -7.35 2.75 2.25
N ALA A 452 -6.35 1.95 2.67
CA ALA A 452 -6.57 0.75 3.47
C ALA A 452 -7.18 1.06 4.85
N VAL A 453 -6.67 2.10 5.55
CA VAL A 453 -7.25 2.53 6.84
C VAL A 453 -8.70 2.98 6.67
N ASN A 454 -9.00 3.81 5.67
CA ASN A 454 -10.36 4.29 5.41
C ASN A 454 -11.30 3.14 5.02
N TYR A 455 -10.83 2.19 4.23
CA TYR A 455 -11.65 1.05 3.83
C TYR A 455 -11.97 0.14 5.04
N GLY A 456 -11.00 -0.07 5.94
CA GLY A 456 -11.25 -0.74 7.21
C GLY A 456 -12.35 -0.08 8.04
N VAL A 457 -12.39 1.27 8.07
CA VAL A 457 -13.47 2.04 8.74
C VAL A 457 -14.82 1.84 8.05
N ILE A 458 -14.86 1.93 6.71
CA ILE A 458 -16.09 1.76 5.92
C ILE A 458 -16.68 0.38 6.17
N CYS A 459 -15.86 -0.67 6.04
CA CYS A 459 -16.30 -2.04 6.27
C CYS A 459 -16.78 -2.27 7.72
N ALA A 460 -16.07 -1.75 8.72
CA ALA A 460 -16.48 -1.86 10.11
C ALA A 460 -17.82 -1.18 10.39
N ASN A 461 -18.07 0.00 9.80
CA ASN A 461 -19.36 0.68 9.94
C ASN A 461 -20.52 -0.09 9.26
N ASN A 462 -20.26 -0.73 8.12
CA ASN A 462 -21.25 -1.57 7.45
C ASN A 462 -21.54 -2.87 8.24
N MET A 463 -20.50 -3.45 8.84
CA MET A 463 -20.65 -4.61 9.74
C MET A 463 -21.45 -4.27 10.99
N ASP A 464 -21.23 -3.09 11.58
CA ASP A 464 -22.00 -2.61 12.74
C ASP A 464 -23.49 -2.53 12.41
N LYS A 465 -23.85 -1.98 11.25
CA LYS A 465 -25.25 -1.97 10.78
C LYS A 465 -25.83 -3.37 10.65
N TYR A 466 -25.06 -4.31 10.08
CA TYR A 466 -25.48 -5.71 9.92
C TYR A 466 -25.64 -6.43 11.26
N LEU A 467 -24.72 -6.22 12.21
CA LEU A 467 -24.73 -6.93 13.49
C LEU A 467 -25.76 -6.40 14.49
N SER A 468 -26.20 -5.14 14.31
CA SER A 468 -27.21 -4.47 15.15
C SER A 468 -28.64 -4.60 14.59
N SER A 469 -28.80 -5.08 13.35
CA SER A 469 -30.11 -5.47 12.78
C SER A 469 -30.49 -6.90 13.16
#